data_524951b84959eb823e32c173c5673dde
#
_entry.id   524951b84959eb823e32c173c5673dde
#
_cell.length_a   1.000
_cell.length_b   1.000
_cell.length_c   1.000
_cell.angle_alpha   90.00
_cell.angle_beta   90.00
_cell.angle_gamma   90.00
#
_symmetry.space_group_name_H-M   'P 1'
#
loop_
_entity.id
_entity.type
_entity.pdbx_description
1 polymer ?
#
loop_
_entity_poly.entity_id
_entity_poly.type
_entity_poly.pdbx_seq_one_letter_code
_entity_poly.pdbx_strand_id
1 'polypeptide(L)'
;TLSGSSAASDVYKRQAVGYQPTLATEMGAMQERITSTKKGSITSVQAVYVPADDLTDPAPATTFAHLDATTVLSRKLAALGIYPAVDPLDSTSRILTPQILGDEHYNCAQRVKMLLQRYNELQDIIAILGMDELSEEDKQAVHRARRVQRFLSQPFHVA
;
A
#
# COMPACT_ATOMS: atom_id res chain seq x y z
N THR A 1 -12.08 44.91 16.66
CA THR A 1 -12.19 44.46 15.25
C THR A 1 -10.89 43.88 14.67
N LEU A 2 -10.05 43.22 15.49
CA LEU A 2 -8.79 42.58 15.08
C LEU A 2 -8.83 41.05 15.22
N SER A 3 -9.98 40.45 15.48
CA SER A 3 -10.10 38.98 15.69
C SER A 3 -10.49 38.20 14.42
N GLY A 4 -10.87 38.87 13.34
CA GLY A 4 -11.33 38.16 12.12
C GLY A 4 -10.25 37.66 11.20
N SER A 5 -9.07 38.30 11.17
CA SER A 5 -7.98 37.93 10.26
C SER A 5 -7.14 36.74 10.75
N SER A 6 -7.02 36.55 12.05
CA SER A 6 -6.27 35.44 12.63
C SER A 6 -7.03 34.11 12.50
N ALA A 7 -8.35 34.13 12.70
CA ALA A 7 -9.18 32.94 12.58
C ALA A 7 -9.23 32.41 11.12
N ALA A 8 -9.34 33.32 10.15
CA ALA A 8 -9.32 32.92 8.73
C ALA A 8 -7.95 32.36 8.30
N SER A 9 -6.85 32.94 8.79
CA SER A 9 -5.50 32.44 8.51
C SER A 9 -5.21 31.12 9.20
N ASP A 10 -5.79 30.87 10.38
CA ASP A 10 -5.65 29.60 11.09
C ASP A 10 -6.48 28.48 10.45
N VAL A 11 -7.65 28.80 9.91
CA VAL A 11 -8.45 27.87 9.11
C VAL A 11 -7.70 27.48 7.82
N TYR A 12 -7.08 28.47 7.14
CA TYR A 12 -6.30 28.21 5.92
C TYR A 12 -5.05 27.37 6.19
N LYS A 13 -4.37 27.59 7.30
CA LYS A 13 -3.19 26.80 7.73
C LYS A 13 -3.54 25.36 8.16
N ARG A 14 -4.79 25.10 8.54
CA ARG A 14 -5.28 23.79 8.95
C ARG A 14 -5.82 22.96 7.76
N GLN A 15 -5.95 23.56 6.59
CA GLN A 15 -6.30 22.85 5.35
C GLN A 15 -5.03 22.18 4.79
N ALA A 16 -4.90 20.89 5.01
CA ALA A 16 -3.83 20.12 4.39
C ALA A 16 -4.03 20.10 2.86
N VAL A 17 -3.13 20.79 2.13
CA VAL A 17 -3.04 20.72 0.65
C VAL A 17 -4.37 21.01 -0.08
N GLY A 18 -5.19 21.95 0.42
CA GLY A 18 -6.46 22.34 -0.21
C GLY A 18 -7.67 21.48 0.11
N TYR A 19 -7.54 20.47 0.97
CA TYR A 19 -8.67 19.69 1.47
C TYR A 19 -9.38 20.39 2.63
N GLN A 20 -10.70 20.13 2.77
CA GLN A 20 -11.49 20.67 3.88
C GLN A 20 -11.02 20.14 5.23
N PRO A 21 -11.12 20.92 6.32
CA PRO A 21 -10.75 20.46 7.68
C PRO A 21 -11.60 19.28 8.18
N THR A 22 -12.80 19.09 7.62
CA THR A 22 -13.76 18.05 7.98
C THR A 22 -13.59 16.76 7.18
N LEU A 23 -12.55 16.65 6.34
CA LEU A 23 -12.36 15.49 5.45
C LEU A 23 -12.43 14.17 6.21
N ALA A 24 -11.68 14.03 7.29
CA ALA A 24 -11.65 12.81 8.10
C ALA A 24 -13.02 12.47 8.71
N THR A 25 -13.77 13.47 9.17
CA THR A 25 -15.10 13.29 9.75
C THR A 25 -16.12 12.86 8.69
N GLU A 26 -16.13 13.52 7.55
CA GLU A 26 -17.04 13.20 6.45
C GLU A 26 -16.75 11.83 5.84
N MET A 27 -15.47 11.48 5.65
CA MET A 27 -15.06 10.14 5.21
C MET A 27 -15.46 9.08 6.23
N GLY A 28 -15.23 9.32 7.52
CA GLY A 28 -15.63 8.43 8.59
C GLY A 28 -17.14 8.16 8.60
N ALA A 29 -17.95 9.21 8.49
CA ALA A 29 -19.41 9.09 8.45
C ALA A 29 -19.92 8.26 7.24
N MET A 30 -19.25 8.36 6.09
CA MET A 30 -19.55 7.52 4.93
C MET A 30 -19.13 6.07 5.15
N GLN A 31 -17.91 5.84 5.63
CA GLN A 31 -17.34 4.52 5.82
C GLN A 31 -18.05 3.71 6.91
N GLU A 32 -18.55 4.34 7.96
CA GLU A 32 -19.33 3.68 9.02
C GLU A 32 -20.63 3.05 8.53
N ARG A 33 -21.14 3.46 7.37
CA ARG A 33 -22.30 2.83 6.72
C ARG A 33 -21.99 1.48 6.09
N ILE A 34 -20.72 1.20 5.82
CA ILE A 34 -20.24 -0.06 5.26
C ILE A 34 -19.96 -0.99 6.44
N THR A 35 -20.97 -1.77 6.81
CA THR A 35 -20.91 -2.59 8.03
C THR A 35 -21.72 -3.87 7.91
N SER A 36 -21.54 -4.74 8.88
CA SER A 36 -22.36 -5.94 9.07
C SER A 36 -23.43 -5.69 10.10
N THR A 37 -24.65 -6.13 9.81
CA THR A 37 -25.79 -6.09 10.70
C THR A 37 -26.28 -7.49 11.01
N LYS A 38 -27.28 -7.65 11.89
CA LYS A 38 -27.91 -8.95 12.16
C LYS A 38 -28.59 -9.55 10.93
N LYS A 39 -28.94 -8.74 9.93
CA LYS A 39 -29.68 -9.16 8.73
C LYS A 39 -28.83 -9.32 7.48
N GLY A 40 -27.59 -8.85 7.51
CA GLY A 40 -26.71 -8.93 6.34
C GLY A 40 -25.44 -8.09 6.51
N SER A 41 -24.56 -8.15 5.50
CA SER A 41 -23.30 -7.42 5.47
C SER A 41 -23.12 -6.71 4.13
N ILE A 42 -22.35 -5.62 4.15
CA ILE A 42 -21.94 -4.88 2.96
C ILE A 42 -20.45 -5.10 2.75
N THR A 43 -20.09 -5.66 1.59
CA THR A 43 -18.71 -5.70 1.11
C THR A 43 -18.55 -4.58 0.09
N SER A 44 -17.55 -3.73 0.26
CA SER A 44 -17.27 -2.65 -0.68
C SER A 44 -15.93 -2.84 -1.35
N VAL A 45 -15.85 -2.47 -2.62
CA VAL A 45 -14.59 -2.32 -3.36
C VAL A 45 -14.51 -0.86 -3.80
N GLN A 46 -13.46 -0.17 -3.36
CA GLN A 46 -13.31 1.26 -3.57
C GLN A 46 -12.03 1.51 -4.37
N ALA A 47 -12.14 2.20 -5.51
CA ALA A 47 -10.99 2.69 -6.24
C ALA A 47 -10.60 4.07 -5.69
N VAL A 48 -9.36 4.20 -5.25
CA VAL A 48 -8.82 5.45 -4.71
C VAL A 48 -7.72 5.94 -5.64
N TYR A 49 -7.92 7.15 -6.18
CA TYR A 49 -6.86 7.82 -6.94
C TYR A 49 -5.83 8.43 -5.99
N VAL A 50 -4.55 8.14 -6.26
CA VAL A 50 -3.44 8.63 -5.46
C VAL A 50 -2.69 9.70 -6.25
N PRO A 51 -2.84 11.01 -5.91
CA PRO A 51 -2.16 12.09 -6.62
C PRO A 51 -0.64 11.95 -6.54
N ALA A 52 0.02 12.04 -7.69
CA ALA A 52 1.49 11.96 -7.81
C ALA A 52 2.14 10.71 -7.16
N ASP A 53 1.41 9.61 -7.05
CA ASP A 53 1.82 8.38 -6.36
C ASP A 53 2.17 8.60 -4.87
N ASP A 54 1.67 9.67 -4.26
CA ASP A 54 1.90 10.02 -2.85
C ASP A 54 0.79 9.43 -1.96
N LEU A 55 1.08 8.28 -1.35
CA LEU A 55 0.18 7.61 -0.41
C LEU A 55 -0.05 8.40 0.89
N THR A 56 0.76 9.42 1.15
CA THR A 56 0.63 10.30 2.32
C THR A 56 -0.28 11.49 2.07
N ASP A 57 -0.73 11.70 0.83
CA ASP A 57 -1.75 12.72 0.53
C ASP A 57 -2.99 12.51 1.42
N PRO A 58 -3.59 13.59 1.93
CA PRO A 58 -4.70 13.49 2.90
C PRO A 58 -5.90 12.64 2.43
N ALA A 59 -6.25 12.65 1.16
CA ALA A 59 -7.39 11.90 0.65
C ALA A 59 -7.15 10.38 0.70
N PRO A 60 -6.08 9.81 0.09
CA PRO A 60 -5.79 8.39 0.22
C PRO A 60 -5.47 8.00 1.67
N ALA A 61 -4.67 8.76 2.40
CA ALA A 61 -4.30 8.44 3.78
C ALA A 61 -5.52 8.33 4.70
N THR A 62 -6.47 9.27 4.60
CA THR A 62 -7.72 9.23 5.37
C THR A 62 -8.59 8.04 4.97
N THR A 63 -8.68 7.74 3.67
CA THR A 63 -9.46 6.61 3.17
C THR A 63 -8.88 5.28 3.65
N PHE A 64 -7.57 5.10 3.57
CA PHE A 64 -6.90 3.84 3.96
C PHE A 64 -7.09 3.48 5.43
N ALA A 65 -7.24 4.46 6.30
CA ALA A 65 -7.49 4.22 7.72
C ALA A 65 -8.80 3.44 7.99
N HIS A 66 -9.76 3.49 7.07
CA HIS A 66 -11.06 2.83 7.18
C HIS A 66 -11.15 1.49 6.43
N LEU A 67 -10.13 1.10 5.66
CA LEU A 67 -10.16 -0.10 4.85
C LEU A 67 -9.63 -1.33 5.62
N ASP A 68 -10.25 -2.49 5.37
CA ASP A 68 -9.78 -3.77 5.93
C ASP A 68 -8.64 -4.36 5.11
N ALA A 69 -8.60 -4.07 3.82
CA ALA A 69 -7.51 -4.47 2.93
C ALA A 69 -7.24 -3.38 1.89
N THR A 70 -5.99 -3.21 1.53
CA THR A 70 -5.55 -2.29 0.47
C THR A 70 -4.74 -3.04 -0.56
N THR A 71 -5.04 -2.81 -1.84
CA THR A 71 -4.25 -3.30 -2.96
C THR A 71 -3.65 -2.08 -3.67
N VAL A 72 -2.35 -1.91 -3.57
CA VAL A 72 -1.63 -0.78 -4.15
C VAL A 72 -1.05 -1.16 -5.50
N LEU A 73 -1.41 -0.42 -6.54
CA LEU A 73 -0.83 -0.57 -7.88
C LEU A 73 0.39 0.35 -8.02
N SER A 74 1.50 -0.22 -8.49
CA SER A 74 2.78 0.47 -8.60
C SER A 74 3.17 0.70 -10.07
N ARG A 75 3.44 1.96 -10.42
CA ARG A 75 3.98 2.31 -11.75
C ARG A 75 5.37 1.72 -11.98
N LYS A 76 6.17 1.58 -10.92
CA LYS A 76 7.51 0.97 -11.00
C LYS A 76 7.43 -0.49 -11.44
N LEU A 77 6.47 -1.25 -10.89
CA LEU A 77 6.25 -2.64 -11.29
C LEU A 77 5.71 -2.75 -12.71
N ALA A 78 4.79 -1.87 -13.11
CA ALA A 78 4.28 -1.81 -14.47
C ALA A 78 5.41 -1.51 -15.48
N ALA A 79 6.33 -0.60 -15.16
CA ALA A 79 7.50 -0.28 -15.98
C ALA A 79 8.46 -1.47 -16.15
N LEU A 80 8.51 -2.37 -15.17
CA LEU A 80 9.27 -3.62 -15.23
C LEU A 80 8.53 -4.74 -16.00
N GLY A 81 7.33 -4.48 -16.49
CA GLY A 81 6.50 -5.47 -17.19
C GLY A 81 5.89 -6.53 -16.26
N ILE A 82 5.81 -6.25 -14.95
CA ILE A 82 5.21 -7.14 -13.95
C ILE A 82 3.71 -6.82 -13.86
N TYR A 83 2.87 -7.78 -14.21
CA TYR A 83 1.42 -7.66 -14.17
C TYR A 83 0.77 -8.86 -13.47
N PRO A 84 -0.28 -8.66 -12.66
CA PRO A 84 -0.80 -7.36 -12.22
C PRO A 84 0.25 -6.57 -11.43
N ALA A 85 0.30 -5.25 -11.63
CA ALA A 85 1.33 -4.38 -11.04
C ALA A 85 1.05 -4.05 -9.55
N VAL A 86 0.69 -5.06 -8.78
CA VAL A 86 0.39 -4.95 -7.35
C VAL A 86 1.68 -4.96 -6.55
N ASP A 87 1.86 -3.94 -5.71
CA ASP A 87 3.00 -3.89 -4.79
C ASP A 87 2.69 -4.69 -3.52
N PRO A 88 3.37 -5.83 -3.28
CA PRO A 88 3.10 -6.66 -2.11
C PRO A 88 3.62 -6.06 -0.80
N LEU A 89 4.51 -5.07 -0.86
CA LEU A 89 5.06 -4.41 0.33
C LEU A 89 4.13 -3.30 0.83
N ASP A 90 3.54 -2.53 -0.09
CA ASP A 90 2.60 -1.45 0.22
C ASP A 90 1.15 -1.94 0.40
N SER A 91 0.84 -3.12 -0.11
CA SER A 91 -0.47 -3.74 0.05
C SER A 91 -0.62 -4.41 1.41
N THR A 92 -1.80 -4.26 2.02
CA THR A 92 -2.07 -4.78 3.37
C THR A 92 -3.42 -5.48 3.46
N SER A 93 -3.57 -6.35 4.47
CA SER A 93 -4.85 -6.95 4.81
C SER A 93 -4.90 -7.26 6.30
N ARG A 94 -6.02 -6.91 6.96
CA ARG A 94 -6.24 -7.20 8.38
C ARG A 94 -6.41 -8.68 8.67
N ILE A 95 -6.83 -9.46 7.69
CA ILE A 95 -6.97 -10.92 7.86
C ILE A 95 -5.64 -11.66 7.71
N LEU A 96 -4.55 -11.00 7.35
CA LEU A 96 -3.22 -11.61 7.28
C LEU A 96 -2.64 -11.76 8.71
N THR A 97 -3.23 -12.68 9.46
CA THR A 97 -2.83 -13.03 10.83
C THR A 97 -2.79 -14.54 10.99
N PRO A 98 -1.94 -15.08 11.90
CA PRO A 98 -1.86 -16.52 12.15
C PRO A 98 -3.18 -17.13 12.60
N GLN A 99 -3.97 -16.37 13.37
CA GLN A 99 -5.26 -16.80 13.92
C GLN A 99 -6.31 -17.07 12.84
N ILE A 100 -6.24 -16.36 11.72
CA ILE A 100 -7.22 -16.47 10.62
C ILE A 100 -6.72 -17.41 9.53
N LEU A 101 -5.46 -17.27 9.12
CA LEU A 101 -4.89 -17.98 7.97
C LEU A 101 -4.09 -19.23 8.34
N GLY A 102 -3.76 -19.39 9.62
CA GLY A 102 -2.81 -20.40 10.08
C GLY A 102 -1.36 -19.95 9.94
N ASP A 103 -0.49 -20.62 10.73
CA ASP A 103 0.93 -20.26 10.84
C ASP A 103 1.70 -20.46 9.53
N GLU A 104 1.39 -21.52 8.79
CA GLU A 104 2.11 -21.83 7.55
C GLU A 104 1.93 -20.72 6.49
N HIS A 105 0.70 -20.33 6.21
CA HIS A 105 0.39 -19.27 5.25
C HIS A 105 0.98 -17.94 5.70
N TYR A 106 0.76 -17.58 6.97
CA TYR A 106 1.27 -16.32 7.52
C TYR A 106 2.80 -16.24 7.43
N ASN A 107 3.50 -17.28 7.86
CA ASN A 107 4.96 -17.32 7.82
C ASN A 107 5.50 -17.29 6.38
N CYS A 108 4.84 -17.97 5.45
CA CYS A 108 5.20 -17.91 4.04
C CYS A 108 5.08 -16.47 3.50
N ALA A 109 3.95 -15.82 3.74
CA ALA A 109 3.74 -14.43 3.32
C ALA A 109 4.77 -13.47 3.92
N GLN A 110 5.08 -13.60 5.21
CA GLN A 110 6.10 -12.77 5.86
C GLN A 110 7.50 -13.00 5.28
N ARG A 111 7.87 -14.24 5.00
CA ARG A 111 9.17 -14.56 4.38
C ARG A 111 9.29 -13.99 2.96
N VAL A 112 8.20 -14.03 2.18
CA VAL A 112 8.16 -13.40 0.84
C VAL A 112 8.32 -11.88 0.96
N LYS A 113 7.62 -11.25 1.89
CA LYS A 113 7.75 -9.80 2.13
C LYS A 113 9.16 -9.41 2.54
N MET A 114 9.76 -10.12 3.48
CA MET A 114 11.14 -9.88 3.90
C MET A 114 12.14 -10.03 2.74
N LEU A 115 11.95 -11.05 1.90
CA LEU A 115 12.81 -11.28 0.75
C LEU A 115 12.70 -10.15 -0.29
N LEU A 116 11.50 -9.69 -0.58
CA LEU A 116 11.26 -8.59 -1.50
C LEU A 116 11.76 -7.25 -0.94
N GLN A 117 11.62 -7.04 0.38
CA GLN A 117 12.17 -5.87 1.06
C GLN A 117 13.70 -5.85 0.96
N ARG A 118 14.35 -6.98 1.26
CA ARG A 118 15.80 -7.10 1.11
C ARG A 118 16.24 -6.85 -0.34
N TYR A 119 15.50 -7.37 -1.30
CA TYR A 119 15.77 -7.12 -2.72
C TYR A 119 15.68 -5.63 -3.07
N ASN A 120 14.66 -4.90 -2.57
CA ASN A 120 14.56 -3.46 -2.79
C ASN A 120 15.76 -2.70 -2.20
N GLU A 121 16.22 -3.05 -1.01
CA GLU A 121 17.40 -2.45 -0.38
C GLU A 121 18.68 -2.69 -1.20
N LEU A 122 18.80 -3.85 -1.83
CA LEU A 122 19.95 -4.20 -2.66
C LEU A 122 19.92 -3.56 -4.05
N GLN A 123 18.75 -3.08 -4.52
CA GLN A 123 18.62 -2.48 -5.86
C GLN A 123 19.55 -1.29 -6.07
N ASP A 124 19.67 -0.41 -5.07
CA ASP A 124 20.51 0.79 -5.15
C ASP A 124 22.00 0.40 -5.19
N ILE A 125 22.38 -0.62 -4.42
CA ILE A 125 23.75 -1.15 -4.42
C ILE A 125 24.06 -1.79 -5.76
N ILE A 126 23.14 -2.58 -6.32
CA ILE A 126 23.30 -3.22 -7.63
C ILE A 126 23.42 -2.18 -8.75
N ALA A 127 22.64 -1.10 -8.68
CA ALA A 127 22.67 -0.04 -9.69
C ALA A 127 24.00 0.74 -9.70
N ILE A 128 24.64 0.89 -8.54
CA ILE A 128 25.88 1.67 -8.40
C ILE A 128 27.12 0.80 -8.57
N LEU A 129 27.17 -0.36 -7.90
CA LEU A 129 28.37 -1.20 -7.79
C LEU A 129 28.29 -2.48 -8.63
N GLY A 130 27.12 -2.86 -9.10
CA GLY A 130 26.90 -4.12 -9.80
C GLY A 130 26.66 -5.32 -8.89
N MET A 131 26.30 -6.46 -9.50
CA MET A 131 25.99 -7.70 -8.79
C MET A 131 27.21 -8.36 -8.14
N ASP A 132 28.40 -8.12 -8.68
CA ASP A 132 29.62 -8.81 -8.28
C ASP A 132 30.11 -8.39 -6.89
N GLU A 133 29.78 -7.17 -6.49
CA GLU A 133 30.11 -6.61 -5.18
C GLU A 133 29.23 -7.12 -4.03
N LEU A 134 28.16 -7.83 -4.34
CA LEU A 134 27.28 -8.41 -3.33
C LEU A 134 27.90 -9.66 -2.69
N SER A 135 27.59 -9.88 -1.41
CA SER A 135 27.87 -11.15 -0.74
C SER A 135 27.14 -12.31 -1.43
N GLU A 136 27.63 -13.52 -1.28
CA GLU A 136 26.97 -14.71 -1.83
C GLU A 136 25.55 -14.90 -1.30
N GLU A 137 25.30 -14.54 -0.04
CA GLU A 137 23.98 -14.55 0.57
C GLU A 137 23.03 -13.55 -0.11
N ASP A 138 23.50 -12.32 -0.36
CA ASP A 138 22.73 -11.29 -1.04
C ASP A 138 22.48 -11.65 -2.52
N LYS A 139 23.43 -12.24 -3.22
CA LYS A 139 23.22 -12.77 -4.58
C LYS A 139 22.11 -13.82 -4.61
N GLN A 140 22.10 -14.73 -3.64
CA GLN A 140 21.04 -15.72 -3.51
C GLN A 140 19.68 -15.06 -3.23
N ALA A 141 19.64 -14.05 -2.34
CA ALA A 141 18.43 -13.29 -2.05
C ALA A 141 17.86 -12.62 -3.32
N VAL A 142 18.71 -11.99 -4.13
CA VAL A 142 18.34 -11.39 -5.41
C VAL A 142 17.77 -12.44 -6.39
N HIS A 143 18.43 -13.58 -6.53
CA HIS A 143 17.95 -14.65 -7.41
C HIS A 143 16.59 -15.20 -6.96
N ARG A 144 16.40 -15.43 -5.67
CA ARG A 144 15.13 -15.88 -5.09
C ARG A 144 14.03 -14.84 -5.29
N ALA A 145 14.31 -13.58 -5.02
CA ALA A 145 13.35 -12.49 -5.19
C ALA A 145 12.87 -12.35 -6.64
N ARG A 146 13.77 -12.43 -7.61
CA ARG A 146 13.42 -12.40 -9.04
C ARG A 146 12.53 -13.58 -9.44
N ARG A 147 12.75 -14.78 -8.88
CA ARG A 147 11.87 -15.94 -9.10
C ARG A 147 10.49 -15.72 -8.50
N VAL A 148 10.42 -15.16 -7.28
CA VAL A 148 9.14 -14.80 -6.64
C VAL A 148 8.39 -13.76 -7.46
N GLN A 149 9.05 -12.72 -7.93
CA GLN A 149 8.42 -11.70 -8.79
C GLN A 149 7.86 -12.32 -10.08
N ARG A 150 8.59 -13.22 -10.72
CA ARG A 150 8.10 -13.95 -11.92
C ARG A 150 6.92 -14.85 -11.60
N PHE A 151 6.93 -15.53 -10.47
CA PHE A 151 5.81 -16.37 -10.03
C PHE A 151 4.55 -15.54 -9.77
N LEU A 152 4.69 -14.36 -9.18
CA LEU A 152 3.58 -13.44 -8.91
C LEU A 152 3.11 -12.67 -10.16
N SER A 153 3.89 -12.69 -11.24
CA SER A 153 3.52 -12.05 -12.51
C SER A 153 2.71 -13.01 -13.37
N GLN A 154 1.52 -12.56 -13.80
CA GLN A 154 0.60 -13.36 -14.60
C GLN A 154 0.06 -12.53 -15.78
N PRO A 155 -0.16 -13.14 -16.95
CA PRO A 155 -0.95 -12.53 -18.01
C PRO A 155 -2.40 -12.30 -17.55
N PHE A 156 -3.02 -11.19 -17.98
CA PHE A 156 -4.35 -10.76 -17.52
C PHE A 156 -5.49 -11.77 -17.73
N HIS A 157 -5.33 -12.75 -18.61
CA HIS A 157 -6.39 -13.67 -19.01
C HIS A 157 -6.09 -15.14 -18.67
N VAL A 158 -5.32 -15.40 -17.64
CA VAL A 158 -4.91 -16.76 -17.24
C VAL A 158 -5.69 -17.31 -16.04
N ALA A 159 -6.43 -16.46 -15.34
CA ALA A 159 -7.28 -16.85 -14.22
C ALA A 159 -8.72 -17.04 -14.63
#